data_6dbae22cfea00e5b9cd3b798e39a7949
#
_entry.id   6dbae22cfea00e5b9cd3b798e39a7949
#
_cell.length_a   1.000
_cell.length_b   1.000
_cell.length_c   1.000
_cell.angle_alpha   90.00
_cell.angle_beta   90.00
_cell.angle_gamma   90.00
#
_symmetry.space_group_name_H-M   'P 1'
#
loop_
_entity.id
_entity.type
_entity.pdbx_description
1 polymer ?
#
loop_
_entity_poly.entity_id
_entity_poly.type
_entity_poly.pdbx_seq_one_letter_code
_entity_poly.pdbx_strand_id
1 'polypeptide(L)'
;MNLRFEEKCVQDVPEQAGVFCLWDHAHLVYVGRTAPRSNLRDELHHALTMAMAEDLSATHFTFEVNAAPKTRAAEVLREHFERWGALPRYNEARPARHEGAVLRDSRAA
;
A
#
# COMPACT_ATOMS: atom_id res chain seq x y z
N MET A 1 7.49 -9.51 9.27
CA MET A 1 8.06 -8.51 10.18
C MET A 1 7.59 -7.11 9.82
N ASN A 2 7.07 -6.38 10.81
CA ASN A 2 6.59 -5.02 10.55
C ASN A 2 7.71 -4.01 10.77
N LEU A 3 7.95 -3.20 9.76
CA LEU A 3 8.95 -2.15 9.82
C LEU A 3 8.27 -0.82 10.13
N ARG A 4 8.97 0.04 10.86
CA ARG A 4 8.42 1.35 11.17
C ARG A 4 8.30 2.16 9.89
N PHE A 5 7.16 2.85 9.74
CA PHE A 5 6.90 3.61 8.52
C PHE A 5 7.59 4.97 8.61
N GLU A 6 8.87 4.94 8.34
CA GLU A 6 9.73 6.13 8.39
C GLU A 6 10.80 6.04 7.32
N GLU A 7 11.38 7.18 7.00
CA GLU A 7 12.31 7.31 5.88
C GLU A 7 13.44 6.29 5.89
N LYS A 8 14.08 6.11 7.03
CA LYS A 8 15.25 5.25 7.07
C LYS A 8 14.92 3.77 6.86
N CYS A 9 13.72 3.35 7.17
CA CYS A 9 13.30 1.97 6.90
C CYS A 9 12.91 1.81 5.45
N VAL A 10 12.30 2.82 4.86
CA VAL A 10 11.89 2.78 3.46
C VAL A 10 13.11 2.75 2.54
N GLN A 11 14.19 3.41 2.93
CA GLN A 11 15.41 3.44 2.11
C GLN A 11 15.97 2.06 1.80
N ASP A 12 15.73 1.09 2.68
CA ASP A 12 16.30 -0.24 2.53
C ASP A 12 15.39 -1.21 1.77
N VAL A 13 14.24 -0.74 1.33
CA VAL A 13 13.29 -1.56 0.58
C VAL A 13 13.82 -1.76 -0.84
N PRO A 14 13.71 -2.99 -1.40
CA PRO A 14 14.26 -3.24 -2.75
C PRO A 14 13.49 -2.50 -3.83
N GLU A 15 14.21 -2.16 -4.90
CA GLU A 15 13.63 -1.49 -6.06
C GLU A 15 13.05 -2.52 -7.02
N GLN A 16 12.06 -3.26 -6.53
CA GLN A 16 11.42 -4.34 -7.29
C GLN A 16 9.90 -4.19 -7.22
N ALA A 17 9.23 -4.85 -8.15
CA ALA A 17 7.76 -4.88 -8.16
C ALA A 17 7.24 -5.64 -6.95
N GLY A 18 6.08 -5.25 -6.47
CA GLY A 18 5.47 -5.95 -5.35
C GLY A 18 4.27 -5.25 -4.77
N VAL A 19 3.91 -5.72 -3.59
CA VAL A 19 2.76 -5.24 -2.85
C VAL A 19 3.25 -4.78 -1.48
N PHE A 20 2.65 -3.71 -0.97
CA PHE A 20 2.98 -3.25 0.38
C PHE A 20 1.70 -2.99 1.16
N CYS A 21 1.82 -3.09 2.47
CA CYS A 21 0.70 -2.86 3.37
C CYS A 21 1.12 -1.82 4.41
N LEU A 22 0.21 -0.91 4.70
CA LEU A 22 0.40 0.06 5.78
C LEU A 22 -0.47 -0.34 6.95
N TRP A 23 0.08 -0.21 8.14
CA TRP A 23 -0.55 -0.63 9.38
C TRP A 23 -0.60 0.51 10.37
N ASP A 24 -1.73 0.64 11.07
CA ASP A 24 -1.84 1.47 12.24
C ASP A 24 -1.74 0.52 13.43
N HIS A 25 -0.51 0.37 13.95
CA HIS A 25 -0.19 -0.64 14.93
C HIS A 25 -0.56 -2.03 14.39
N ALA A 26 -1.56 -2.69 14.91
CA ALA A 26 -1.93 -4.03 14.48
C ALA A 26 -3.04 -4.05 13.41
N HIS A 27 -3.53 -2.86 13.00
CA HIS A 27 -4.63 -2.79 12.05
C HIS A 27 -4.14 -2.46 10.65
N LEU A 28 -4.51 -3.29 9.68
CA LEU A 28 -4.20 -3.03 8.28
C LEU A 28 -5.07 -1.88 7.79
N VAL A 29 -4.45 -0.80 7.32
CA VAL A 29 -5.18 0.40 6.89
C VAL A 29 -5.07 0.68 5.40
N TYR A 30 -4.11 0.08 4.71
CA TYR A 30 -3.96 0.30 3.27
C TYR A 30 -3.15 -0.82 2.64
N VAL A 31 -3.58 -1.25 1.45
CA VAL A 31 -2.83 -2.18 0.60
C VAL A 31 -2.51 -1.43 -0.68
N GLY A 32 -1.21 -1.35 -1.00
CA GLY A 32 -0.75 -0.72 -2.23
C GLY A 32 0.04 -1.69 -3.08
N ARG A 33 0.26 -1.32 -4.32
CA ARG A 33 1.06 -2.11 -5.24
C ARG A 33 1.88 -1.21 -6.13
N THR A 34 2.92 -1.78 -6.70
CA THR A 34 3.74 -1.02 -7.63
C THR A 34 3.04 -0.88 -8.98
N ALA A 35 3.13 0.30 -9.56
CA ALA A 35 2.68 0.56 -10.92
C ALA A 35 3.75 0.04 -11.89
N PRO A 36 3.37 -0.18 -13.17
CA PRO A 36 4.38 -0.52 -14.18
C PRO A 36 5.49 0.53 -14.17
N ARG A 37 6.72 0.09 -14.25
CA ARG A 37 7.91 0.95 -14.27
C ARG A 37 8.18 1.64 -12.94
N SER A 38 7.52 1.22 -11.88
CA SER A 38 7.80 1.71 -10.54
C SER A 38 8.33 0.56 -9.69
N ASN A 39 8.61 0.82 -8.44
CA ASN A 39 9.14 -0.19 -7.55
C ASN A 39 8.69 0.09 -6.12
N LEU A 40 8.89 -0.90 -5.25
CA LEU A 40 8.42 -0.82 -3.87
C LEU A 40 9.00 0.37 -3.12
N ARG A 41 10.29 0.65 -3.30
CA ARG A 41 10.91 1.76 -2.58
C ARG A 41 10.28 3.09 -2.95
N ASP A 42 10.11 3.34 -4.25
CA ASP A 42 9.53 4.61 -4.72
C ASP A 42 8.08 4.74 -4.30
N GLU A 43 7.32 3.65 -4.39
CA GLU A 43 5.91 3.70 -3.99
C GLU A 43 5.77 3.94 -2.49
N LEU A 44 6.64 3.34 -1.68
CA LEU A 44 6.61 3.56 -0.24
C LEU A 44 7.06 4.96 0.14
N HIS A 45 8.04 5.53 -0.57
CA HIS A 45 8.42 6.93 -0.37
C HIS A 45 7.23 7.85 -0.67
N HIS A 46 6.55 7.59 -1.78
CA HIS A 46 5.37 8.37 -2.14
C HIS A 46 4.28 8.23 -1.07
N ALA A 47 4.04 7.00 -0.62
CA ALA A 47 3.03 6.76 0.40
C ALA A 47 3.38 7.46 1.71
N LEU A 48 4.65 7.49 2.08
CA LEU A 48 5.09 8.17 3.29
C LEU A 48 4.85 9.67 3.18
N THR A 49 5.18 10.25 2.02
CA THR A 49 4.95 11.68 1.77
C THR A 49 3.46 12.01 1.87
N MET A 50 2.61 11.17 1.26
CA MET A 50 1.17 11.38 1.30
C MET A 50 0.61 11.22 2.70
N ALA A 51 1.11 10.24 3.46
CA ALA A 51 0.64 10.01 4.82
C ALA A 51 0.95 11.20 5.70
N MET A 52 2.13 11.80 5.53
CA MET A 52 2.51 12.99 6.29
C MET A 52 1.69 14.20 5.88
N ALA A 53 1.47 14.37 4.58
CA ALA A 53 0.74 15.53 4.07
C ALA A 53 -0.74 15.48 4.46
N GLU A 54 -1.32 14.30 4.53
CA GLU A 54 -2.75 14.13 4.83
C GLU A 54 -3.02 13.66 6.25
N ASP A 55 -1.97 13.57 7.05
CA ASP A 55 -2.08 13.17 8.46
C ASP A 55 -2.77 11.81 8.61
N LEU A 56 -2.36 10.84 7.79
CA LEU A 56 -2.93 9.50 7.86
C LEU A 56 -2.30 8.71 9.00
N SER A 57 -3.09 7.85 9.63
CA SER A 57 -2.62 6.99 10.71
C SER A 57 -1.96 5.74 10.15
N ALA A 58 -0.66 5.78 9.99
CA ALA A 58 0.11 4.63 9.55
C ALA A 58 1.42 4.61 10.31
N THR A 59 1.63 3.57 11.12
CA THR A 59 2.81 3.50 11.99
C THR A 59 3.86 2.52 11.49
N HIS A 60 3.43 1.50 10.72
CA HIS A 60 4.31 0.43 10.26
C HIS A 60 3.97 0.06 8.83
N PHE A 61 4.89 -0.64 8.19
CA PHE A 61 4.60 -1.19 6.86
C PHE A 61 5.21 -2.58 6.72
N THR A 62 4.64 -3.34 5.79
CA THR A 62 5.20 -4.61 5.34
C THR A 62 5.21 -4.59 3.84
N PHE A 63 6.01 -5.45 3.23
CA PHE A 63 6.04 -5.54 1.78
C PHE A 63 6.35 -6.95 1.33
N GLU A 64 6.01 -7.24 0.09
CA GLU A 64 6.26 -8.52 -0.54
C GLU A 64 6.71 -8.26 -1.96
N VAL A 65 7.88 -8.76 -2.34
CA VAL A 65 8.34 -8.70 -3.73
C VAL A 65 7.50 -9.71 -4.51
N ASN A 66 6.90 -9.24 -5.60
CA ASN A 66 5.98 -10.10 -6.36
C ASN A 66 5.93 -9.61 -7.80
N ALA A 67 6.12 -10.53 -8.76
CA ALA A 67 6.15 -10.18 -10.17
C ALA A 67 4.76 -9.86 -10.74
N ALA A 68 3.69 -10.19 -10.00
CA ALA A 68 2.31 -9.91 -10.41
C ALA A 68 1.62 -9.08 -9.33
N PRO A 69 2.06 -7.83 -9.11
CA PRO A 69 1.57 -7.04 -7.98
C PRO A 69 0.07 -6.76 -8.04
N LYS A 70 -0.48 -6.56 -9.23
CA LYS A 70 -1.91 -6.29 -9.35
C LYS A 70 -2.75 -7.47 -8.87
N THR A 71 -2.38 -8.67 -9.29
CA THR A 71 -3.08 -9.88 -8.87
C THR A 71 -2.92 -10.12 -7.37
N ARG A 72 -1.69 -9.95 -6.88
CA ARG A 72 -1.44 -10.20 -5.46
C ARG A 72 -2.16 -9.20 -4.58
N ALA A 73 -2.17 -7.93 -4.95
CA ALA A 73 -2.88 -6.91 -4.18
C ALA A 73 -4.37 -7.22 -4.13
N ALA A 74 -4.95 -7.67 -5.24
CA ALA A 74 -6.36 -8.04 -5.27
C ALA A 74 -6.64 -9.21 -4.35
N GLU A 75 -5.73 -10.18 -4.26
CA GLU A 75 -5.88 -11.30 -3.33
C GLU A 75 -5.88 -10.84 -1.89
N VAL A 76 -4.94 -9.97 -1.54
CA VAL A 76 -4.83 -9.46 -0.17
C VAL A 76 -6.08 -8.68 0.22
N LEU A 77 -6.56 -7.84 -0.70
CA LEU A 77 -7.77 -7.06 -0.44
C LEU A 77 -8.99 -7.95 -0.28
N ARG A 78 -9.10 -9.00 -1.11
CA ARG A 78 -10.22 -9.93 -1.01
C ARG A 78 -10.19 -10.69 0.31
N GLU A 79 -9.00 -11.15 0.72
CA GLU A 79 -8.85 -11.85 2.00
C GLU A 79 -9.27 -10.97 3.16
N HIS A 80 -8.88 -9.70 3.10
CA HIS A 80 -9.27 -8.76 4.15
C HIS A 80 -10.78 -8.55 4.18
N PHE A 81 -11.38 -8.38 3.01
CA PHE A 81 -12.81 -8.18 2.90
C PHE A 81 -13.60 -9.40 3.42
N GLU A 82 -13.14 -10.60 3.06
CA GLU A 82 -13.81 -11.82 3.50
C GLU A 82 -13.72 -12.00 5.00
N ARG A 83 -12.62 -11.57 5.61
CA ARG A 83 -12.41 -11.73 7.02
C ARG A 83 -13.11 -10.66 7.86
N TRP A 84 -13.13 -9.42 7.38
CA TRP A 84 -13.57 -8.27 8.16
C TRP A 84 -14.84 -7.62 7.63
N GLY A 85 -15.31 -7.99 6.47
CA GLY A 85 -16.51 -7.43 5.87
C GLY A 85 -16.31 -6.05 5.27
N ALA A 86 -15.06 -5.59 5.15
CA ALA A 86 -14.75 -4.26 4.62
C ALA A 86 -13.33 -4.24 4.09
N LEU A 87 -13.04 -3.32 3.19
CA LEU A 87 -11.68 -3.05 2.74
C LEU A 87 -10.93 -2.28 3.83
N PRO A 88 -9.58 -2.29 3.78
CA PRO A 88 -8.83 -1.44 4.70
C PRO A 88 -9.25 0.01 4.56
N ARG A 89 -9.19 0.75 5.67
CA ARG A 89 -9.75 2.10 5.77
C ARG A 89 -9.39 3.01 4.59
N TYR A 90 -8.13 3.07 4.21
CA TYR A 90 -7.71 4.03 3.20
C TYR A 90 -7.88 3.51 1.78
N ASN A 91 -8.13 2.22 1.60
CA ASN A 91 -8.51 1.70 0.29
C ASN A 91 -9.95 2.10 -0.03
N GLU A 92 -10.83 2.11 0.95
CA GLU A 92 -12.21 2.54 0.73
C GLU A 92 -12.31 4.04 0.56
N ALA A 93 -11.51 4.78 1.32
CA ALA A 93 -11.62 6.23 1.35
C ALA A 93 -11.07 6.91 0.10
N ARG A 94 -10.29 6.18 -0.71
CA ARG A 94 -9.55 6.81 -1.80
C ARG A 94 -9.86 6.30 -3.20
N PRO A 95 -10.82 5.45 -3.43
CA PRO A 95 -11.00 4.87 -4.78
C PRO A 95 -11.30 5.91 -5.84
N ALA A 96 -12.00 6.95 -5.49
CA ALA A 96 -12.40 7.96 -6.46
C ALA A 96 -11.29 8.96 -6.77
N ARG A 97 -10.30 9.01 -5.95
CA ARG A 97 -9.25 10.00 -6.15
C ARG A 97 -8.27 9.61 -7.20
N HIS A 98 -8.22 8.45 -7.36
CA HIS A 98 -7.22 8.03 -8.21
C HIS A 98 -7.66 7.73 -9.55
N GLU A 99 -8.19 7.83 -9.73
CA GLU A 99 -8.29 7.61 -10.71
C GLU A 99 -7.39 7.54 -11.42
N GLY A 100 -7.23 7.33 -11.04
CA GLY A 100 -6.33 7.25 -11.18
C GLY A 100 -5.65 6.83 -10.70
N ALA A 101 -5.91 6.51 -10.19
CA ALA A 101 -5.24 6.28 -9.45
C ALA A 101 -5.16 5.44 -8.97
N VAL A 102 -5.53 5.04 -8.59
CA VAL A 102 -5.49 4.60 -7.85
C VAL A 102 -5.47 4.07 -7.78
N LEU A 103 -5.99 3.63 -7.73
CA LEU A 103 -5.92 3.36 -7.47
C LEU A 103 -5.62 3.11 -8.08
N ARG A 104 -5.48 3.31 -8.29
CA ARG A 104 -5.08 3.37 -8.53
C ARG A 104 -4.74 2.85 -8.89
N ASP A 105 -5.03 2.65 -8.98
CA ASP A 105 -4.77 2.43 -8.92
C ASP A 105 -4.88 2.23 -9.48
N SER A 106 -5.27 2.10 -9.61
CA SER A 106 -5.44 2.00 -9.56
C SER A 106 -5.56 1.94 -10.16
N ARG A 107 -5.81 1.77 -10.49
CA ARG A 107 -5.88 1.84 -10.65
C ARG A 107 -6.21 1.40 -11.16
N ALA A 108 -6.66 1.01 -11.32
CA ALA A 108 -6.95 0.84 -11.34
C ALA A 108 -7.15 0.54 -11.83
N ALA A 109 -7.40 0.11 -12.13
CA ALA A 109 -7.53 0.09 -12.18
C ALA A 109 -7.54 0.02 -12.28
#